data_a7c217614c27558f6d9c63f5f3a94f24
#
_entry.id   a7c217614c27558f6d9c63f5f3a94f24
#
_cell.length_a   1.000
_cell.length_b   1.000
_cell.length_c   1.000
_cell.angle_alpha   90.00
_cell.angle_beta   90.00
_cell.angle_gamma   90.00
#
_symmetry.space_group_name_H-M   'P 1'
#
loop_
_entity.id
_entity.type
_entity.pdbx_description
1 polymer ?
#
loop_
_entity_poly.entity_id
_entity_poly.type
_entity_poly.pdbx_seq_one_letter_code
_entity_poly.pdbx_strand_id
1 'polypeptide(L)'
;MALFHRLQNFLEVSDRLALGSDQAPGNNCNNMFNEMKFTAILNKCKFKDPSVFPAGKVLRMATIEAAKAIGLGNEIGSIDVGKKADLLMIDMTQPCLSPIILHPVRNIVPNLVYSAKGSEVELVMVDGNILIETSKSLP
;
A
#
# COMPACT_ATOMS: atom_id res chain seq x y z
N MET A 1 16.83 -7.91 -13.26
CA MET A 1 17.89 -7.57 -12.30
C MET A 1 18.39 -6.10 -12.39
N ALA A 2 18.14 -5.40 -13.46
CA ALA A 2 18.57 -4.00 -13.66
C ALA A 2 17.71 -2.94 -12.90
N LEU A 3 16.45 -3.25 -12.58
CA LEU A 3 15.51 -2.30 -11.95
C LEU A 3 15.90 -1.96 -10.49
N PHE A 4 16.43 -2.94 -9.76
CA PHE A 4 16.77 -2.76 -8.34
C PHE A 4 17.98 -1.85 -8.08
N HIS A 5 18.91 -1.72 -9.03
CA HIS A 5 20.09 -0.85 -8.84
C HIS A 5 19.74 0.64 -8.97
N ARG A 6 18.65 0.96 -9.66
CA ARG A 6 18.25 2.35 -9.91
C ARG A 6 17.38 2.95 -8.81
N LEU A 7 16.74 2.14 -7.97
CA LEU A 7 15.80 2.64 -6.97
C LEU A 7 16.46 3.57 -5.94
N GLN A 8 17.70 3.30 -5.55
CA GLN A 8 18.43 4.17 -4.61
C GLN A 8 18.77 5.51 -5.25
N ASN A 9 19.22 5.49 -6.51
CA ASN A 9 19.51 6.72 -7.26
C ASN A 9 18.22 7.54 -7.49
N PHE A 10 17.07 6.88 -7.65
CA PHE A 10 15.77 7.56 -7.75
C PHE A 10 15.36 8.18 -6.43
N LEU A 11 15.66 7.55 -5.30
CA LEU A 11 15.38 8.11 -3.96
C LEU A 11 16.21 9.34 -3.66
N GLU A 12 17.42 9.43 -4.20
CA GLU A 12 18.31 10.59 -4.06
C GLU A 12 17.87 11.77 -4.94
N VAL A 13 17.17 11.49 -6.06
CA VAL A 13 16.81 12.47 -7.07
C VAL A 13 15.34 12.89 -7.01
N SER A 14 14.46 12.05 -6.46
CA SER A 14 13.02 12.30 -6.42
C SER A 14 12.35 11.69 -5.19
N ASP A 15 11.63 12.53 -4.46
CA ASP A 15 10.72 12.10 -3.39
C ASP A 15 9.46 11.41 -3.92
N ARG A 16 9.29 11.35 -5.25
CA ARG A 16 8.08 10.86 -5.91
C ARG A 16 8.32 9.49 -6.53
N LEU A 17 8.12 8.45 -5.72
CA LEU A 17 8.10 7.06 -6.18
C LEU A 17 6.70 6.49 -6.07
N ALA A 18 6.24 5.87 -7.14
CA ALA A 18 5.00 5.12 -7.20
C ALA A 18 5.28 3.62 -7.24
N LEU A 19 4.38 2.82 -6.68
CA LEU A 19 4.32 1.39 -6.89
C LEU A 19 3.29 1.05 -7.97
N GLY A 20 3.61 0.06 -8.77
CA GLY A 20 2.71 -0.55 -9.74
C GLY A 20 2.97 -2.03 -9.84
N SER A 21 1.91 -2.81 -10.13
CA SER A 21 1.99 -4.28 -10.22
C SER A 21 2.49 -4.77 -11.57
N ASP A 22 2.64 -3.88 -12.58
CA ASP A 22 2.83 -4.28 -13.96
C ASP A 22 1.69 -5.16 -14.49
N GLN A 23 1.82 -5.71 -15.67
CA GLN A 23 0.85 -6.62 -16.25
C GLN A 23 0.91 -8.02 -15.60
N ALA A 24 -0.23 -8.70 -15.49
CA ALA A 24 -0.31 -10.02 -14.89
C ALA A 24 0.66 -11.07 -15.50
N PRO A 25 0.89 -11.12 -16.82
CA PRO A 25 1.90 -12.03 -17.40
C PRO A 25 3.34 -11.73 -16.96
N GLY A 26 3.66 -10.50 -16.59
CA GLY A 26 5.00 -10.13 -16.13
C GLY A 26 5.24 -10.32 -14.64
N ASN A 27 4.19 -10.15 -13.85
CA ASN A 27 4.25 -10.18 -12.38
C ASN A 27 3.56 -11.40 -11.76
N ASN A 28 2.72 -12.12 -12.51
CA ASN A 28 1.91 -13.23 -12.05
C ASN A 28 0.83 -12.85 -11.00
N CYS A 29 0.71 -11.59 -10.62
CA CYS A 29 -0.21 -11.13 -9.59
C CYS A 29 -0.49 -9.63 -9.70
N ASN A 30 -1.76 -9.23 -9.72
CA ASN A 30 -2.19 -7.81 -9.64
C ASN A 30 -2.61 -7.47 -8.21
N ASN A 31 -1.72 -7.64 -7.25
CA ASN A 31 -2.02 -7.44 -5.84
C ASN A 31 -1.07 -6.41 -5.21
N MET A 32 -1.57 -5.19 -4.99
CA MET A 32 -0.79 -4.08 -4.41
C MET A 32 -0.31 -4.36 -2.98
N PHE A 33 -0.98 -5.20 -2.20
CA PHE A 33 -0.47 -5.60 -0.88
C PHE A 33 0.81 -6.43 -1.03
N ASN A 34 0.87 -7.33 -2.01
CA ASN A 34 2.09 -8.07 -2.31
C ASN A 34 3.20 -7.14 -2.80
N GLU A 35 2.89 -6.18 -3.69
CA GLU A 35 3.88 -5.21 -4.16
C GLU A 35 4.48 -4.38 -3.02
N MET A 36 3.65 -3.92 -2.10
CA MET A 36 4.11 -3.21 -0.91
C MET A 36 5.05 -4.08 -0.06
N LYS A 37 4.65 -5.32 0.22
CA LYS A 37 5.43 -6.27 1.00
C LYS A 37 6.79 -6.56 0.36
N PHE A 38 6.81 -6.91 -0.93
CA PHE A 38 8.04 -7.22 -1.64
C PHE A 38 8.95 -6.00 -1.76
N THR A 39 8.40 -4.82 -2.02
CA THR A 39 9.17 -3.58 -2.04
C THR A 39 9.87 -3.34 -0.70
N ALA A 40 9.16 -3.48 0.41
CA ALA A 40 9.75 -3.30 1.73
C ALA A 40 10.83 -4.35 2.05
N ILE A 41 10.54 -5.64 1.84
CA ILE A 41 11.42 -6.73 2.27
C ILE A 41 12.65 -6.83 1.37
N LEU A 42 12.47 -6.86 0.04
CA LEU A 42 13.58 -7.07 -0.88
C LEU A 42 14.61 -5.94 -0.83
N ASN A 43 14.16 -4.70 -0.63
CA ASN A 43 15.09 -3.58 -0.51
C ASN A 43 15.86 -3.64 0.83
N LYS A 44 15.21 -3.98 1.95
CA LYS A 44 15.90 -4.19 3.23
C LYS A 44 16.97 -5.28 3.13
N CYS A 45 16.64 -6.39 2.49
CA CYS A 45 17.61 -7.49 2.25
C CYS A 45 18.77 -7.03 1.36
N LYS A 46 18.46 -6.31 0.28
CA LYS A 46 19.46 -5.83 -0.68
C LYS A 46 20.47 -4.88 -0.04
N PHE A 47 19.96 -3.88 0.68
CA PHE A 47 20.81 -2.86 1.29
C PHE A 47 21.37 -3.29 2.64
N LYS A 48 20.95 -4.47 3.16
CA LYS A 48 21.29 -4.96 4.51
C LYS A 48 20.99 -3.92 5.60
N ASP A 49 19.96 -3.14 5.39
CA ASP A 49 19.53 -2.07 6.27
C ASP A 49 18.02 -2.16 6.52
N PRO A 50 17.59 -2.44 7.76
CA PRO A 50 16.17 -2.55 8.10
C PRO A 50 15.44 -1.21 8.08
N SER A 51 16.14 -0.08 8.04
CA SER A 51 15.55 1.25 8.08
C SER A 51 15.06 1.73 6.70
N VAL A 52 15.59 1.17 5.60
CA VAL A 52 15.16 1.56 4.25
C VAL A 52 13.73 1.12 3.98
N PHE A 53 13.00 1.91 3.22
CA PHE A 53 11.61 1.62 2.87
C PHE A 53 10.72 1.23 4.08
N PRO A 54 10.61 2.10 5.10
CA PRO A 54 9.71 1.85 6.22
C PRO A 54 8.28 1.72 5.73
N ALA A 55 7.45 0.95 6.45
CA ALA A 55 6.08 0.62 6.04
C ALA A 55 5.25 1.85 5.64
N GLY A 56 5.35 2.95 6.40
CA GLY A 56 4.65 4.19 6.09
C GLY A 56 5.05 4.81 4.74
N LYS A 57 6.34 4.75 4.37
CA LYS A 57 6.80 5.20 3.05
C LYS A 57 6.24 4.32 1.95
N VAL A 58 6.28 3.01 2.13
CA VAL A 58 5.78 2.04 1.13
C VAL A 58 4.28 2.20 0.91
N LEU A 59 3.49 2.40 1.98
CA LEU A 59 2.05 2.68 1.85
C LEU A 59 1.81 3.98 1.07
N ARG A 60 2.57 5.04 1.34
CA ARG A 60 2.48 6.29 0.58
C ARG A 60 2.81 6.12 -0.89
N MET A 61 3.78 5.27 -1.24
CA MET A 61 4.14 4.94 -2.62
C MET A 61 3.01 4.21 -3.37
N ALA A 62 2.13 3.51 -2.65
CA ALA A 62 0.94 2.87 -3.21
C ALA A 62 -0.30 3.77 -3.18
N THR A 63 -0.24 4.95 -2.58
CA THR A 63 -1.37 5.87 -2.39
C THR A 63 -1.01 7.28 -2.87
N ILE A 64 -0.79 8.22 -1.96
CA ILE A 64 -0.63 9.65 -2.29
C ILE A 64 0.59 9.94 -3.17
N GLU A 65 1.72 9.25 -2.99
CA GLU A 65 2.89 9.49 -3.85
C GLU A 65 2.66 8.96 -5.27
N ALA A 66 1.93 7.84 -5.40
CA ALA A 66 1.50 7.34 -6.71
C ALA A 66 0.55 8.33 -7.39
N ALA A 67 -0.45 8.84 -6.67
CA ALA A 67 -1.37 9.86 -7.18
C ALA A 67 -0.63 11.12 -7.66
N LYS A 68 0.35 11.59 -6.90
CA LYS A 68 1.19 12.74 -7.28
C LYS A 68 2.06 12.44 -8.52
N ALA A 69 2.58 11.23 -8.63
CA ALA A 69 3.43 10.84 -9.76
C ALA A 69 2.67 10.87 -11.10
N ILE A 70 1.36 10.57 -11.08
CA ILE A 70 0.49 10.62 -12.26
C ILE A 70 -0.26 11.95 -12.40
N GLY A 71 0.02 12.95 -11.54
CA GLY A 71 -0.60 14.28 -11.62
C GLY A 71 -1.97 14.41 -10.93
N LEU A 72 -2.47 13.36 -10.26
CA LEU A 72 -3.78 13.32 -9.60
C LEU A 72 -3.74 13.54 -8.07
N GLY A 73 -2.62 13.99 -7.53
CA GLY A 73 -2.43 14.12 -6.08
C GLY A 73 -3.40 15.08 -5.38
N ASN A 74 -4.03 16.00 -6.12
CA ASN A 74 -5.06 16.91 -5.59
C ASN A 74 -6.47 16.28 -5.62
N GLU A 75 -6.66 15.17 -6.36
CA GLU A 75 -7.96 14.54 -6.56
C GLU A 75 -8.10 13.24 -5.76
N ILE A 76 -7.03 12.44 -5.65
CA ILE A 76 -7.04 11.10 -5.04
C ILE A 76 -5.79 10.83 -4.19
N GLY A 77 -5.72 9.65 -3.59
CA GLY A 77 -4.55 9.12 -2.91
C GLY A 77 -4.43 9.48 -1.42
N SER A 78 -5.33 10.31 -0.90
CA SER A 78 -5.48 10.59 0.53
C SER A 78 -6.93 10.95 0.85
N ILE A 79 -7.30 10.74 2.12
CA ILE A 79 -8.64 11.09 2.62
C ILE A 79 -8.59 12.54 3.09
N ASP A 80 -8.95 13.45 2.20
CA ASP A 80 -9.00 14.90 2.46
C ASP A 80 -10.29 15.49 1.92
N VAL A 81 -10.76 16.56 2.54
CA VAL A 81 -11.96 17.29 2.06
C VAL A 81 -11.70 17.83 0.65
N GLY A 82 -12.65 17.59 -0.25
CA GLY A 82 -12.58 18.02 -1.64
C GLY A 82 -11.93 17.03 -2.60
N LYS A 83 -11.41 15.89 -2.10
CA LYS A 83 -10.95 14.79 -2.95
C LYS A 83 -12.05 13.79 -3.26
N LYS A 84 -11.84 13.02 -4.31
CA LYS A 84 -12.72 11.90 -4.67
C LYS A 84 -12.65 10.83 -3.59
N ALA A 85 -13.77 10.19 -3.34
CA ALA A 85 -13.87 9.11 -2.36
C ALA A 85 -13.43 7.78 -3.00
N ASP A 86 -12.13 7.61 -3.16
CA ASP A 86 -11.47 6.36 -3.53
C ASP A 86 -10.97 5.70 -2.25
N LEU A 87 -11.75 4.75 -1.72
CA LEU A 87 -11.57 4.23 -0.38
C LEU A 87 -11.55 2.70 -0.37
N LEU A 88 -10.72 2.15 0.51
CA LEU A 88 -10.74 0.75 0.91
C LEU A 88 -11.09 0.65 2.40
N MET A 89 -12.02 -0.25 2.76
CA MET A 89 -12.26 -0.64 4.13
C MET A 89 -11.71 -2.04 4.36
N ILE A 90 -10.92 -2.20 5.43
CA ILE A 90 -10.17 -3.43 5.71
C ILE A 90 -10.58 -3.94 7.10
N ASP A 91 -10.97 -5.21 7.14
CA ASP A 91 -11.27 -5.90 8.39
C ASP A 91 -9.98 -6.19 9.16
N MET A 92 -9.72 -5.38 10.17
CA MET A 92 -8.55 -5.52 11.03
C MET A 92 -8.67 -6.65 12.06
N THR A 93 -9.83 -7.34 12.16
CA THR A 93 -10.02 -8.47 13.07
C THR A 93 -9.47 -9.78 12.52
N GLN A 94 -9.07 -9.81 11.26
CA GLN A 94 -8.51 -10.99 10.61
C GLN A 94 -7.23 -11.47 11.32
N PRO A 95 -7.06 -12.79 11.49
CA PRO A 95 -5.90 -13.35 12.19
C PRO A 95 -4.54 -12.91 11.64
N CYS A 96 -4.43 -12.71 10.32
CA CYS A 96 -3.17 -12.26 9.68
C CYS A 96 -2.79 -10.82 10.04
N LEU A 97 -3.73 -9.99 10.51
CA LEU A 97 -3.50 -8.62 10.95
C LEU A 97 -3.42 -8.48 12.47
N SER A 98 -3.58 -9.57 13.20
CA SER A 98 -3.56 -9.61 14.66
C SER A 98 -2.15 -9.83 15.22
N PRO A 99 -1.80 -9.31 16.41
CA PRO A 99 -2.58 -8.37 17.21
C PRO A 99 -2.54 -6.94 16.69
N ILE A 100 -3.59 -6.16 16.96
CA ILE A 100 -3.58 -4.72 16.73
C ILE A 100 -3.04 -4.03 17.98
N ILE A 101 -1.97 -3.25 17.81
CA ILE A 101 -1.35 -2.47 18.85
C ILE A 101 -1.54 -0.99 18.53
N LEU A 102 -2.18 -0.27 19.46
CA LEU A 102 -2.44 1.15 19.33
C LEU A 102 -1.50 2.01 20.16
N HIS A 103 -0.93 1.45 21.22
CA HIS A 103 -0.05 2.11 22.17
C HIS A 103 1.06 1.15 22.65
N PRO A 104 2.27 1.60 22.92
CA PRO A 104 2.81 2.94 22.67
C PRO A 104 3.14 3.19 21.19
N VAL A 105 3.33 2.13 20.39
CA VAL A 105 3.65 2.23 18.96
C VAL A 105 2.57 1.52 18.14
N ARG A 106 1.99 2.24 17.20
CA ARG A 106 0.94 1.70 16.33
C ARG A 106 1.51 0.77 15.28
N ASN A 107 0.91 -0.43 15.12
CA ASN A 107 1.32 -1.41 14.11
C ASN A 107 0.33 -1.56 12.94
N ILE A 108 -0.69 -0.73 12.84
CA ILE A 108 -1.69 -0.81 11.75
C ILE A 108 -1.03 -0.77 10.38
N VAL A 109 -0.20 0.25 10.11
CA VAL A 109 0.48 0.40 8.83
C VAL A 109 1.49 -0.72 8.56
N PRO A 110 2.35 -1.13 9.51
CA PRO A 110 3.14 -2.34 9.37
C PRO A 110 2.32 -3.59 9.04
N ASN A 111 1.20 -3.84 9.73
CA ASN A 111 0.35 -4.99 9.45
C ASN A 111 -0.22 -4.95 8.03
N LEU A 112 -0.68 -3.79 7.55
CA LEU A 112 -1.15 -3.63 6.18
C LEU A 112 -0.06 -3.92 5.15
N VAL A 113 1.17 -3.43 5.37
CA VAL A 113 2.27 -3.58 4.40
C VAL A 113 2.86 -4.99 4.42
N TYR A 114 3.00 -5.60 5.59
CA TYR A 114 3.72 -6.88 5.71
C TYR A 114 2.81 -8.11 5.76
N SER A 115 1.54 -7.96 6.16
CA SER A 115 0.67 -9.10 6.47
C SER A 115 -0.62 -9.15 5.65
N ALA A 116 -1.17 -8.02 5.22
CA ALA A 116 -2.38 -8.01 4.41
C ALA A 116 -2.17 -8.70 3.06
N LYS A 117 -3.22 -9.35 2.55
CA LYS A 117 -3.23 -10.12 1.30
C LYS A 117 -4.28 -9.61 0.31
N GLY A 118 -5.23 -8.78 0.78
CA GLY A 118 -6.37 -8.30 0.02
C GLY A 118 -7.68 -9.04 0.32
N SER A 119 -7.63 -10.23 0.90
CA SER A 119 -8.83 -10.97 1.35
C SER A 119 -9.54 -10.31 2.53
N GLU A 120 -8.87 -9.37 3.20
CA GLU A 120 -9.36 -8.60 4.33
C GLU A 120 -10.14 -7.34 3.91
N VAL A 121 -10.22 -7.07 2.60
CA VAL A 121 -10.96 -5.91 2.06
C VAL A 121 -12.46 -6.19 2.14
N GLU A 122 -13.18 -5.37 2.86
CA GLU A 122 -14.64 -5.46 3.02
C GLU A 122 -15.40 -4.51 2.10
N LEU A 123 -14.81 -3.35 1.79
CA LEU A 123 -15.44 -2.38 0.91
C LEU A 123 -14.39 -1.76 -0.03
N VAL A 124 -14.80 -1.61 -1.28
CA VAL A 124 -14.08 -0.84 -2.29
C VAL A 124 -15.01 0.23 -2.82
N MET A 125 -14.59 1.47 -2.74
CA MET A 125 -15.30 2.63 -3.26
C MET A 125 -14.41 3.39 -4.24
N VAL A 126 -14.94 3.79 -5.37
CA VAL A 126 -14.27 4.62 -6.37
C VAL A 126 -15.19 5.78 -6.77
N ASP A 127 -14.68 6.98 -6.65
CA ASP A 127 -15.40 8.24 -6.93
C ASP A 127 -16.75 8.31 -6.19
N GLY A 128 -16.80 7.81 -4.95
CA GLY A 128 -18.01 7.73 -4.13
C GLY A 128 -18.95 6.58 -4.44
N ASN A 129 -18.68 5.78 -5.49
CA ASN A 129 -19.49 4.62 -5.85
C ASN A 129 -18.93 3.34 -5.19
N ILE A 130 -19.76 2.60 -4.47
CA ILE A 130 -19.40 1.31 -3.90
C ILE A 130 -19.35 0.27 -5.02
N LEU A 131 -18.18 -0.31 -5.25
CA LEU A 131 -17.96 -1.36 -6.26
C LEU A 131 -17.99 -2.75 -5.65
N ILE A 132 -17.50 -2.89 -4.43
CA ILE A 132 -17.47 -4.14 -3.68
C ILE A 132 -17.89 -3.84 -2.26
N GLU A 133 -18.80 -4.64 -1.74
CA GLU A 133 -19.17 -4.65 -0.32
C GLU A 133 -19.40 -6.10 0.11
N THR A 134 -18.61 -6.53 1.08
CA THR A 134 -18.76 -7.88 1.65
C THR A 134 -19.76 -7.81 2.78
N SER A 135 -20.97 -8.32 2.56
CA SER A 135 -21.98 -8.43 3.62
C SER A 135 -21.49 -9.48 4.63
N LYS A 136 -20.93 -9.06 5.74
CA LYS A 136 -20.90 -9.90 6.93
C LYS A 136 -22.31 -9.90 7.51
N SER A 137 -23.00 -11.04 7.48
CA SER A 137 -24.12 -11.27 8.40
C SER A 137 -23.55 -11.10 9.81
N LEU A 138 -23.96 -10.03 10.49
CA LEU A 138 -23.70 -9.89 11.92
C LEU A 138 -24.29 -11.11 12.62
N PRO A 139 -23.57 -11.69 13.60
CA PRO A 139 -24.07 -12.82 14.37
C PRO A 139 -25.31 -12.47 15.19
#